data_28d8f8c7b6098ce4e362c4eeeebecfaf
#
_entry.id   28d8f8c7b6098ce4e362c4eeeebecfaf
#
_cell.length_a   1.000
_cell.length_b   1.000
_cell.length_c   1.000
_cell.angle_alpha   90.00
_cell.angle_beta   90.00
_cell.angle_gamma   90.00
#
_symmetry.space_group_name_H-M   'P 1'
#
loop_
_entity.id
_entity.type
_entity.pdbx_description
1 polymer ?
#
loop_
_entity_poly.entity_id
_entity_poly.type
_entity_poly.pdbx_seq_one_letter_code
_entity_poly.pdbx_strand_id
1 'polypeptide(L)'
;MARLKNKENEILAAAIDIFFKKGFSGTNMQDIADKAQIGKGTIYEYFRSKDDLFVQALKYDHRNFTMNANQKISQEESFLKKLGKLIELTEHAVIERAGRISYYITNEISELNPEAKRDLEDFIKDIKRNGKNITYNILKQGIKEGAVMDTGIDIDFATNVIGGMVALHCHRTCHENYYSVEQRREENEKLINFIMGGIGAKKN
;
A
#
# COMPACT_ATOMS: atom_id res chain seq x y z
N MET A 1 -1.65 16.79 -24.10
CA MET A 1 -1.80 15.60 -23.25
C MET A 1 -1.06 15.70 -21.89
N ALA A 2 0.23 16.06 -21.81
CA ALA A 2 0.95 16.20 -20.54
C ALA A 2 0.32 17.19 -19.54
N ARG A 3 -0.16 18.35 -19.98
CA ARG A 3 -0.77 19.39 -19.12
C ARG A 3 -2.11 18.96 -18.52
N LEU A 4 -2.92 18.18 -19.25
CA LEU A 4 -4.19 17.63 -18.76
C LEU A 4 -3.94 16.56 -17.67
N LYS A 5 -2.97 15.68 -17.90
CA LYS A 5 -2.59 14.64 -16.93
C LYS A 5 -2.00 15.24 -15.64
N ASN A 6 -1.30 16.36 -15.73
CA ASN A 6 -0.81 17.08 -14.56
C ASN A 6 -1.96 17.66 -13.72
N LYS A 7 -2.98 18.24 -14.38
CA LYS A 7 -4.14 18.81 -13.69
C LYS A 7 -5.00 17.76 -13.00
N GLU A 8 -5.22 16.62 -13.65
CA GLU A 8 -5.90 15.48 -13.05
C GLU A 8 -5.18 15.00 -11.78
N ASN A 9 -3.87 14.86 -11.82
CA ASN A 9 -3.06 14.46 -10.66
C ASN A 9 -3.11 15.49 -9.52
N GLU A 10 -3.15 16.77 -9.81
CA GLU A 10 -3.33 17.85 -8.82
C GLU A 10 -4.68 17.72 -8.10
N ILE A 11 -5.76 17.45 -8.85
CA ILE A 11 -7.08 17.21 -8.28
C ILE A 11 -7.09 15.95 -7.41
N LEU A 12 -6.50 14.85 -7.88
CA LEU A 12 -6.42 13.59 -7.14
C LEU A 12 -5.63 13.73 -5.84
N ALA A 13 -4.51 14.46 -5.87
CA ALA A 13 -3.71 14.75 -4.67
C ALA A 13 -4.49 15.63 -3.66
N ALA A 14 -5.21 16.64 -4.12
CA ALA A 14 -6.05 17.45 -3.25
C ALA A 14 -7.22 16.64 -2.67
N ALA A 15 -7.85 15.79 -3.50
CA ALA A 15 -8.97 14.95 -3.11
C ALA A 15 -8.58 13.97 -2.01
N ILE A 16 -7.45 13.25 -2.16
CA ILE A 16 -7.01 12.27 -1.16
C ILE A 16 -6.73 12.93 0.19
N ASP A 17 -6.13 14.12 0.19
CA ASP A 17 -5.89 14.91 1.41
C ASP A 17 -7.19 15.28 2.14
N ILE A 18 -8.23 15.68 1.39
CA ILE A 18 -9.52 16.10 1.95
C ILE A 18 -10.30 14.86 2.44
N PHE A 19 -10.37 13.80 1.62
CA PHE A 19 -11.02 12.55 2.03
C PHE A 19 -10.38 11.96 3.30
N PHE A 20 -9.06 11.99 3.41
CA PHE A 20 -8.38 11.51 4.62
C PHE A 20 -8.61 12.37 5.86
N LYS A 21 -8.95 13.64 5.69
CA LYS A 21 -9.24 14.55 6.82
C LYS A 21 -10.69 14.49 7.27
N LYS A 22 -11.63 14.41 6.32
CA LYS A 22 -13.05 14.60 6.58
C LYS A 22 -13.90 13.34 6.40
N GLY A 23 -13.33 12.25 5.88
CA GLY A 23 -14.07 11.08 5.43
C GLY A 23 -14.75 11.31 4.09
N PHE A 24 -15.32 10.23 3.51
CA PHE A 24 -16.10 10.34 2.26
C PHE A 24 -17.35 11.19 2.49
N SER A 25 -18.14 10.86 3.53
CA SER A 25 -19.40 11.56 3.83
C SER A 25 -19.21 13.02 4.19
N GLY A 26 -18.18 13.33 4.99
CA GLY A 26 -17.88 14.71 5.41
C GLY A 26 -17.22 15.58 4.34
N THR A 27 -16.85 15.01 3.19
CA THR A 27 -16.23 15.75 2.08
C THR A 27 -17.26 16.21 1.08
N ASN A 28 -17.17 17.48 0.65
CA ASN A 28 -17.89 18.01 -0.50
C ASN A 28 -16.93 18.43 -1.64
N MET A 29 -17.45 18.52 -2.86
CA MET A 29 -16.65 18.85 -4.04
C MET A 29 -16.05 20.26 -4.00
N GLN A 30 -16.63 21.17 -3.23
CA GLN A 30 -16.09 22.53 -3.06
C GLN A 30 -14.82 22.52 -2.22
N ASP A 31 -14.77 21.73 -1.14
CA ASP A 31 -13.56 21.59 -0.32
C ASP A 31 -12.34 21.13 -1.16
N ILE A 32 -12.59 20.21 -2.10
CA ILE A 32 -11.54 19.70 -2.99
C ILE A 32 -11.15 20.76 -4.02
N ALA A 33 -12.12 21.49 -4.57
CA ALA A 33 -11.87 22.57 -5.52
C ALA A 33 -11.02 23.69 -4.90
N ASP A 34 -11.36 24.10 -3.68
CA ASP A 34 -10.62 25.12 -2.93
C ASP A 34 -9.19 24.66 -2.63
N LYS A 35 -9.02 23.39 -2.21
CA LYS A 35 -7.71 22.79 -1.96
C LYS A 35 -6.85 22.70 -3.23
N ALA A 36 -7.46 22.37 -4.37
CA ALA A 36 -6.79 22.28 -5.66
C ALA A 36 -6.62 23.65 -6.36
N GLN A 37 -7.15 24.71 -5.77
CA GLN A 37 -7.16 26.07 -6.32
C GLN A 37 -7.77 26.14 -7.74
N ILE A 38 -8.94 25.51 -7.91
CA ILE A 38 -9.69 25.46 -9.19
C ILE A 38 -11.19 25.70 -8.95
N GLY A 39 -11.92 25.95 -10.03
CA GLY A 39 -13.38 25.98 -9.98
C GLY A 39 -13.96 24.56 -9.78
N LYS A 40 -15.06 24.45 -9.03
CA LYS A 40 -15.78 23.18 -8.85
C LYS A 40 -16.19 22.55 -10.19
N GLY A 41 -16.56 23.35 -11.18
CA GLY A 41 -16.88 22.87 -12.53
C GLY A 41 -15.73 22.13 -13.19
N THR A 42 -14.49 22.59 -12.96
CA THR A 42 -13.30 21.95 -13.51
C THR A 42 -13.12 20.53 -12.99
N ILE A 43 -13.51 20.22 -11.73
CA ILE A 43 -13.43 18.84 -11.23
C ILE A 43 -14.36 17.93 -12.04
N TYR A 44 -15.57 18.39 -12.38
CA TYR A 44 -16.56 17.62 -13.15
C TYR A 44 -16.19 17.42 -14.63
N GLU A 45 -15.18 18.16 -15.14
CA GLU A 45 -14.60 17.89 -16.46
C GLU A 45 -13.74 16.61 -16.46
N TYR A 46 -13.21 16.21 -15.28
CA TYR A 46 -12.33 15.03 -15.11
C TYR A 46 -13.04 13.84 -14.45
N PHE A 47 -13.93 14.09 -13.50
CA PHE A 47 -14.56 13.07 -12.65
C PHE A 47 -16.08 13.17 -12.68
N ARG A 48 -16.75 12.06 -12.90
CA ARG A 48 -18.22 12.00 -13.08
C ARG A 48 -18.99 12.31 -11.81
N SER A 49 -18.44 11.97 -10.64
CA SER A 49 -19.08 12.13 -9.34
C SER A 49 -18.05 12.19 -8.20
N LYS A 50 -18.52 12.46 -6.97
CA LYS A 50 -17.70 12.35 -5.77
C LYS A 50 -17.20 10.91 -5.55
N ASP A 51 -18.04 9.93 -5.83
CA ASP A 51 -17.71 8.51 -5.73
C ASP A 51 -16.59 8.11 -6.69
N ASP A 52 -16.70 8.53 -7.96
CA ASP A 52 -15.67 8.30 -8.97
C ASP A 52 -14.35 8.96 -8.53
N LEU A 53 -14.38 10.24 -8.15
CA LEU A 53 -13.20 10.96 -7.66
C LEU A 53 -12.57 10.25 -6.45
N PHE A 54 -13.37 9.75 -5.51
CA PHE A 54 -12.87 9.04 -4.33
C PHE A 54 -12.09 7.78 -4.72
N VAL A 55 -12.67 6.93 -5.55
CA VAL A 55 -12.00 5.69 -5.99
C VAL A 55 -10.74 6.00 -6.81
N GLN A 56 -10.79 6.99 -7.71
CA GLN A 56 -9.63 7.40 -8.49
C GLN A 56 -8.52 8.00 -7.61
N ALA A 57 -8.88 8.76 -6.57
CA ALA A 57 -7.92 9.30 -5.59
C ALA A 57 -7.24 8.19 -4.79
N LEU A 58 -7.96 7.16 -4.34
CA LEU A 58 -7.37 5.99 -3.68
C LEU A 58 -6.42 5.23 -4.62
N LYS A 59 -6.81 5.03 -5.89
CA LYS A 59 -5.95 4.39 -6.91
C LYS A 59 -4.68 5.20 -7.17
N TYR A 60 -4.80 6.51 -7.25
CA TYR A 60 -3.66 7.44 -7.44
C TYR A 60 -2.67 7.36 -6.27
N ASP A 61 -3.17 7.45 -5.04
CA ASP A 61 -2.34 7.39 -3.83
C ASP A 61 -1.61 6.06 -3.71
N HIS A 62 -2.33 4.94 -3.91
CA HIS A 62 -1.74 3.62 -3.88
C HIS A 62 -0.67 3.41 -4.97
N ARG A 63 -0.92 3.91 -6.18
CA ARG A 63 0.04 3.83 -7.29
C ARG A 63 1.33 4.56 -6.95
N ASN A 64 1.22 5.79 -6.43
CA ASN A 64 2.39 6.58 -6.03
C ASN A 64 3.17 5.90 -4.91
N PHE A 65 2.47 5.35 -3.90
CA PHE A 65 3.08 4.57 -2.84
C PHE A 65 3.83 3.34 -3.41
N THR A 66 3.19 2.56 -4.25
CA THR A 66 3.78 1.33 -4.82
C THR A 66 4.99 1.64 -5.69
N MET A 67 4.94 2.69 -6.50
CA MET A 67 6.08 3.13 -7.32
C MET A 67 7.26 3.54 -6.44
N ASN A 68 7.04 4.33 -5.41
CA ASN A 68 8.06 4.76 -4.46
C ASN A 68 8.64 3.56 -3.67
N ALA A 69 7.77 2.65 -3.20
CA ALA A 69 8.19 1.44 -2.50
C ALA A 69 9.07 0.54 -3.39
N ASN A 70 8.64 0.27 -4.63
CA ASN A 70 9.42 -0.51 -5.58
C ASN A 70 10.80 0.12 -5.86
N GLN A 71 10.85 1.44 -6.04
CA GLN A 71 12.10 2.16 -6.24
C GLN A 71 13.03 1.99 -5.03
N LYS A 72 12.54 2.22 -3.81
CA LYS A 72 13.33 2.09 -2.58
C LYS A 72 13.82 0.66 -2.35
N ILE A 73 12.95 -0.34 -2.56
CA ILE A 73 13.32 -1.76 -2.43
C ILE A 73 14.35 -2.15 -3.49
N SER A 74 14.23 -1.65 -4.73
CA SER A 74 15.19 -1.98 -5.80
C SER A 74 16.59 -1.44 -5.55
N GLN A 75 16.74 -0.39 -4.76
CA GLN A 75 18.03 0.21 -4.38
C GLN A 75 18.78 -0.62 -3.32
N GLU A 76 18.08 -1.51 -2.61
CA GLU A 76 18.74 -2.38 -1.64
C GLU A 76 19.51 -3.50 -2.33
N GLU A 77 20.71 -3.80 -1.81
CA GLU A 77 21.70 -4.66 -2.47
C GLU A 77 21.41 -6.16 -2.26
N SER A 78 20.84 -6.54 -1.11
CA SER A 78 20.67 -7.94 -0.73
C SER A 78 19.22 -8.29 -0.39
N PHE A 79 18.90 -9.58 -0.47
CA PHE A 79 17.61 -10.13 -0.08
C PHE A 79 17.17 -9.67 1.32
N LEU A 80 18.04 -9.79 2.33
CA LEU A 80 17.70 -9.40 3.70
C LEU A 80 17.42 -7.90 3.84
N LYS A 81 18.21 -7.05 3.17
CA LYS A 81 17.96 -5.61 3.15
C LYS A 81 16.63 -5.29 2.46
N LYS A 82 16.31 -5.96 1.35
CA LYS A 82 15.03 -5.80 0.66
C LYS A 82 13.83 -6.26 1.51
N LEU A 83 13.97 -7.37 2.23
CA LEU A 83 12.94 -7.85 3.15
C LEU A 83 12.73 -6.85 4.29
N GLY A 84 13.81 -6.36 4.89
CA GLY A 84 13.75 -5.30 5.92
C GLY A 84 13.10 -4.02 5.40
N LYS A 85 13.46 -3.60 4.16
CA LYS A 85 12.85 -2.42 3.53
C LYS A 85 11.37 -2.62 3.22
N LEU A 86 10.94 -3.81 2.82
CA LEU A 86 9.52 -4.13 2.66
C LEU A 86 8.75 -3.98 3.97
N ILE A 87 9.29 -4.48 5.07
CA ILE A 87 8.68 -4.36 6.41
C ILE A 87 8.57 -2.88 6.80
N GLU A 88 9.67 -2.12 6.72
CA GLU A 88 9.72 -0.68 7.02
C GLU A 88 8.67 0.12 6.23
N LEU A 89 8.59 -0.11 4.92
CA LEU A 89 7.63 0.59 4.05
C LEU A 89 6.18 0.16 4.33
N THR A 90 5.96 -1.10 4.73
CA THR A 90 4.64 -1.58 5.14
C THR A 90 4.23 -0.95 6.47
N GLU A 91 5.13 -0.86 7.46
CA GLU A 91 4.88 -0.13 8.71
C GLU A 91 4.49 1.32 8.46
N HIS A 92 5.29 2.02 7.63
CA HIS A 92 5.01 3.41 7.27
C HIS A 92 3.63 3.56 6.60
N ALA A 93 3.29 2.63 5.70
CA ALA A 93 1.97 2.59 5.09
C ALA A 93 0.86 2.38 6.12
N VAL A 94 1.05 1.48 7.10
CA VAL A 94 0.07 1.23 8.17
C VAL A 94 -0.09 2.47 9.05
N ILE A 95 1.00 3.11 9.47
CA ILE A 95 0.95 4.29 10.35
C ILE A 95 0.30 5.48 9.62
N GLU A 96 0.69 5.74 8.38
CA GLU A 96 0.23 6.94 7.67
C GLU A 96 -1.09 6.75 6.90
N ARG A 97 -1.36 5.55 6.38
CA ARG A 97 -2.38 5.34 5.35
C ARG A 97 -3.31 4.15 5.54
N ALA A 98 -2.81 3.00 6.03
CA ALA A 98 -3.62 1.77 6.05
C ALA A 98 -4.67 1.78 7.14
N GLY A 99 -4.43 2.47 8.24
CA GLY A 99 -5.50 2.75 9.20
C GLY A 99 -6.66 3.50 8.54
N ARG A 100 -6.36 4.35 7.56
CA ARG A 100 -7.34 5.18 6.85
C ARG A 100 -7.98 4.42 5.68
N ILE A 101 -7.20 3.79 4.79
CA ILE A 101 -7.74 3.03 3.66
C ILE A 101 -8.57 1.84 4.16
N SER A 102 -8.08 1.08 5.15
CA SER A 102 -8.84 -0.02 5.75
C SER A 102 -10.12 0.47 6.42
N TYR A 103 -10.06 1.60 7.13
CA TYR A 103 -11.22 2.24 7.73
C TYR A 103 -12.26 2.63 6.68
N TYR A 104 -11.84 3.25 5.57
CA TYR A 104 -12.74 3.66 4.49
C TYR A 104 -13.37 2.47 3.78
N ILE A 105 -12.58 1.44 3.49
CA ILE A 105 -13.09 0.20 2.86
C ILE A 105 -14.11 -0.48 3.77
N THR A 106 -13.91 -0.45 5.08
CA THR A 106 -14.80 -1.16 6.02
C THR A 106 -16.07 -0.36 6.36
N ASN A 107 -15.96 0.95 6.52
CA ASN A 107 -17.04 1.77 7.07
C ASN A 107 -17.76 2.64 6.03
N GLU A 108 -17.08 3.09 4.98
CA GLU A 108 -17.66 4.06 4.02
C GLU A 108 -18.00 3.45 2.66
N ILE A 109 -17.54 2.22 2.37
CA ILE A 109 -17.86 1.54 1.11
C ILE A 109 -19.40 1.36 0.91
N SER A 110 -20.13 1.27 2.00
CA SER A 110 -21.60 1.14 1.97
C SER A 110 -22.29 2.35 1.34
N GLU A 111 -21.67 3.53 1.42
CA GLU A 111 -22.22 4.80 0.95
C GLU A 111 -21.95 5.05 -0.55
N LEU A 112 -21.00 4.33 -1.15
CA LEU A 112 -20.68 4.47 -2.56
C LEU A 112 -21.81 3.90 -3.44
N ASN A 113 -21.97 4.48 -4.61
CA ASN A 113 -22.85 3.92 -5.63
C ASN A 113 -22.34 2.56 -6.15
N PRO A 114 -23.21 1.73 -6.78
CA PRO A 114 -22.84 0.37 -7.19
C PRO A 114 -21.67 0.28 -8.18
N GLU A 115 -21.49 1.30 -9.04
CA GLU A 115 -20.37 1.33 -10.00
C GLU A 115 -19.04 1.56 -9.26
N ALA A 116 -18.99 2.57 -8.40
CA ALA A 116 -17.79 2.87 -7.59
C ALA A 116 -17.43 1.73 -6.62
N LYS A 117 -18.43 1.02 -6.06
CA LYS A 117 -18.18 -0.17 -5.24
C LYS A 117 -17.44 -1.25 -6.01
N ARG A 118 -17.93 -1.61 -7.20
CA ARG A 118 -17.28 -2.61 -8.05
C ARG A 118 -15.86 -2.20 -8.43
N ASP A 119 -15.67 -0.92 -8.81
CA ASP A 119 -14.36 -0.38 -9.17
C ASP A 119 -13.38 -0.41 -7.99
N LEU A 120 -13.87 -0.16 -6.77
CA LEU A 120 -13.07 -0.26 -5.54
C LEU A 120 -12.74 -1.72 -5.19
N GLU A 121 -13.68 -2.65 -5.34
CA GLU A 121 -13.44 -4.09 -5.12
C GLU A 121 -12.37 -4.64 -6.07
N ASP A 122 -12.41 -4.27 -7.35
CA ASP A 122 -11.41 -4.67 -8.33
C ASP A 122 -10.04 -4.05 -8.01
N PHE A 123 -10.02 -2.81 -7.56
CA PHE A 123 -8.80 -2.17 -7.08
C PHE A 123 -8.20 -2.89 -5.86
N ILE A 124 -9.02 -3.36 -4.91
CA ILE A 124 -8.53 -4.14 -3.76
C ILE A 124 -7.88 -5.46 -4.21
N LYS A 125 -8.45 -6.13 -5.22
CA LYS A 125 -7.83 -7.33 -5.83
C LYS A 125 -6.48 -6.99 -6.45
N ASP A 126 -6.37 -5.85 -7.12
CA ASP A 126 -5.11 -5.36 -7.71
C ASP A 126 -4.05 -5.03 -6.66
N ILE A 127 -4.43 -4.42 -5.52
CA ILE A 127 -3.53 -4.20 -4.38
C ILE A 127 -2.92 -5.51 -3.90
N LYS A 128 -3.76 -6.53 -3.68
CA LYS A 128 -3.30 -7.86 -3.23
C LYS A 128 -2.34 -8.49 -4.24
N ARG A 129 -2.66 -8.40 -5.53
CA ARG A 129 -1.80 -8.93 -6.61
C ARG A 129 -0.46 -8.20 -6.67
N ASN A 130 -0.43 -6.89 -6.55
CA ASN A 130 0.80 -6.08 -6.59
C ASN A 130 1.69 -6.35 -5.37
N GLY A 131 1.13 -6.47 -4.17
CA GLY A 131 1.86 -6.85 -2.96
C GLY A 131 2.51 -8.24 -3.11
N LYS A 132 1.77 -9.19 -3.69
CA LYS A 132 2.30 -10.52 -4.03
C LYS A 132 3.52 -10.42 -4.96
N ASN A 133 3.46 -9.60 -6.01
CA ASN A 133 4.55 -9.44 -6.97
C ASN A 133 5.83 -8.87 -6.32
N ILE A 134 5.70 -7.92 -5.40
CA ILE A 134 6.85 -7.36 -4.67
C ILE A 134 7.53 -8.45 -3.85
N THR A 135 6.78 -9.17 -3.02
CA THR A 135 7.30 -10.25 -2.18
C THR A 135 7.91 -11.37 -3.03
N TYR A 136 7.27 -11.76 -4.14
CA TYR A 136 7.79 -12.75 -5.09
C TYR A 136 9.16 -12.36 -5.64
N ASN A 137 9.32 -11.12 -6.09
CA ASN A 137 10.58 -10.65 -6.64
C ASN A 137 11.70 -10.62 -5.59
N ILE A 138 11.37 -10.27 -4.35
CA ILE A 138 12.33 -10.31 -3.23
C ILE A 138 12.78 -11.76 -2.97
N LEU A 139 11.85 -12.71 -2.89
CA LEU A 139 12.17 -14.13 -2.68
C LEU A 139 12.98 -14.73 -3.82
N LYS A 140 12.61 -14.42 -5.08
CA LYS A 140 13.35 -14.85 -6.27
C LYS A 140 14.80 -14.35 -6.24
N GLN A 141 15.03 -13.15 -5.77
CA GLN A 141 16.40 -12.66 -5.57
C GLN A 141 17.11 -13.43 -4.44
N GLY A 142 16.44 -13.69 -3.33
CA GLY A 142 17.02 -14.47 -2.22
C GLY A 142 17.46 -15.87 -2.66
N ILE A 143 16.68 -16.53 -3.51
CA ILE A 143 17.07 -17.81 -4.13
C ILE A 143 18.33 -17.63 -4.99
N LYS A 144 18.35 -16.61 -5.84
CA LYS A 144 19.52 -16.31 -6.71
C LYS A 144 20.80 -16.02 -5.92
N GLU A 145 20.66 -15.40 -4.75
CA GLU A 145 21.78 -15.09 -3.84
C GLU A 145 22.20 -16.28 -2.96
N GLY A 146 21.46 -17.39 -3.01
CA GLY A 146 21.65 -18.53 -2.12
C GLY A 146 21.29 -18.26 -0.65
N ALA A 147 20.55 -17.18 -0.39
CA ALA A 147 20.04 -16.83 0.94
C ALA A 147 18.75 -17.58 1.30
N VAL A 148 17.99 -17.98 0.29
CA VAL A 148 16.75 -18.74 0.38
C VAL A 148 16.97 -20.10 -0.30
N MET A 149 16.43 -21.18 0.28
CA MET A 149 16.52 -22.53 -0.29
C MET A 149 15.84 -22.57 -1.66
N ASP A 150 16.53 -23.14 -2.65
CA ASP A 150 16.01 -23.29 -4.02
C ASP A 150 15.19 -24.58 -4.21
N THR A 151 15.45 -25.59 -3.37
CA THR A 151 14.83 -26.89 -3.50
C THR A 151 13.72 -27.10 -2.49
N GLY A 152 12.56 -27.54 -2.98
CA GLY A 152 11.43 -27.92 -2.14
C GLY A 152 10.55 -26.79 -1.61
N ILE A 153 10.81 -25.53 -2.02
CA ILE A 153 9.93 -24.39 -1.71
C ILE A 153 9.02 -24.10 -2.89
N ASP A 154 7.71 -24.18 -2.65
CA ASP A 154 6.73 -23.54 -3.52
C ASP A 154 6.82 -22.02 -3.32
N ILE A 155 7.47 -21.34 -4.26
CA ILE A 155 7.70 -19.89 -4.19
C ILE A 155 6.38 -19.09 -4.17
N ASP A 156 5.34 -19.58 -4.81
CA ASP A 156 4.02 -18.93 -4.80
C ASP A 156 3.37 -19.05 -3.42
N PHE A 157 3.46 -20.22 -2.80
CA PHE A 157 3.01 -20.44 -1.42
C PHE A 157 3.81 -19.57 -0.45
N ALA A 158 5.15 -19.63 -0.50
CA ALA A 158 6.03 -18.82 0.35
C ALA A 158 5.75 -17.32 0.20
N THR A 159 5.53 -16.84 -1.03
CA THR A 159 5.18 -15.45 -1.31
C THR A 159 3.90 -15.03 -0.60
N ASN A 160 2.86 -15.86 -0.68
CA ASN A 160 1.57 -15.56 -0.04
C ASN A 160 1.67 -15.56 1.48
N VAL A 161 2.37 -16.56 2.06
CA VAL A 161 2.55 -16.67 3.50
C VAL A 161 3.37 -15.51 4.04
N ILE A 162 4.54 -15.22 3.46
CA ILE A 162 5.44 -14.15 3.92
C ILE A 162 4.79 -12.78 3.76
N GLY A 163 4.14 -12.52 2.62
CA GLY A 163 3.41 -11.27 2.42
C GLY A 163 2.30 -11.06 3.45
N GLY A 164 1.55 -12.14 3.76
CA GLY A 164 0.53 -12.12 4.80
C GLY A 164 1.10 -11.91 6.21
N MET A 165 2.23 -12.56 6.52
CA MET A 165 2.93 -12.39 7.80
C MET A 165 3.43 -10.95 7.99
N VAL A 166 4.07 -10.37 6.98
CA VAL A 166 4.52 -8.96 7.02
C VAL A 166 3.33 -8.02 7.23
N ALA A 167 2.26 -8.18 6.46
CA ALA A 167 1.08 -7.33 6.57
C ALA A 167 0.43 -7.42 7.96
N LEU A 168 0.21 -8.63 8.48
CA LEU A 168 -0.38 -8.85 9.81
C LEU A 168 0.51 -8.34 10.92
N HIS A 169 1.83 -8.58 10.83
CA HIS A 169 2.82 -8.12 11.81
C HIS A 169 2.82 -6.58 11.89
N CYS A 170 2.94 -5.89 10.76
CA CYS A 170 2.94 -4.43 10.72
C CYS A 170 1.59 -3.86 11.22
N HIS A 171 0.47 -4.50 10.87
CA HIS A 171 -0.83 -4.08 11.38
C HIS A 171 -0.87 -4.19 12.92
N ARG A 172 -0.43 -5.30 13.49
CA ARG A 172 -0.39 -5.53 14.94
C ARG A 172 0.52 -4.53 15.65
N THR A 173 1.73 -4.30 15.14
CA THR A 173 2.75 -3.48 15.82
C THR A 173 2.54 -1.97 15.65
N CYS A 174 1.79 -1.55 14.64
CA CYS A 174 1.58 -0.13 14.33
C CYS A 174 0.19 0.40 14.71
N HIS A 175 -0.83 -0.48 14.77
CA HIS A 175 -2.22 -0.05 14.99
C HIS A 175 -2.54 0.28 16.45
N GLU A 176 -1.87 -0.38 17.37
CA GLU A 176 -2.03 -0.15 18.82
C GLU A 176 -0.79 0.64 19.27
N ASN A 177 -0.91 1.87 19.66
CA ASN A 177 0.19 2.74 20.19
C ASN A 177 1.02 2.11 21.33
N TYR A 178 1.06 0.76 21.42
CA TYR A 178 1.75 -0.01 22.46
C TYR A 178 3.24 -0.20 22.20
N TYR A 179 3.71 0.00 20.95
CA TYR A 179 5.11 -0.24 20.60
C TYR A 179 5.85 1.07 20.33
N SER A 180 6.96 1.31 21.04
CA SER A 180 7.91 2.36 20.68
C SER A 180 8.60 2.03 19.34
N VAL A 181 9.33 2.98 18.76
CA VAL A 181 10.11 2.75 17.54
C VAL A 181 11.14 1.64 17.74
N GLU A 182 11.80 1.62 18.91
CA GLU A 182 12.78 0.60 19.28
C GLU A 182 12.14 -0.78 19.41
N GLN A 183 11.01 -0.88 20.08
CA GLN A 183 10.26 -2.13 20.22
C GLN A 183 9.79 -2.67 18.85
N ARG A 184 9.32 -1.80 17.94
CA ARG A 184 8.99 -2.25 16.58
C ARG A 184 10.20 -2.79 15.83
N ARG A 185 11.37 -2.17 15.99
CA ARG A 185 12.61 -2.68 15.38
C ARG A 185 12.96 -4.07 15.89
N GLU A 186 12.86 -4.33 17.19
CA GLU A 186 13.09 -5.65 17.78
C GLU A 186 12.08 -6.69 17.26
N GLU A 187 10.81 -6.33 17.17
CA GLU A 187 9.77 -7.20 16.63
C GLU A 187 10.00 -7.51 15.13
N ASN A 188 10.48 -6.53 14.34
CA ASN A 188 10.84 -6.74 12.95
C ASN A 188 12.01 -7.70 12.78
N GLU A 189 13.02 -7.62 13.64
CA GLU A 189 14.14 -8.56 13.66
C GLU A 189 13.65 -9.98 14.00
N LYS A 190 12.73 -10.13 14.95
CA LYS A 190 12.11 -11.43 15.27
C LYS A 190 11.35 -11.99 14.07
N LEU A 191 10.59 -11.16 13.35
CA LEU A 191 9.88 -11.57 12.14
C LEU A 191 10.87 -12.04 11.05
N ILE A 192 11.93 -11.28 10.79
CA ILE A 192 12.96 -11.66 9.80
C ILE A 192 13.61 -13.00 10.19
N ASN A 193 14.00 -13.15 11.45
CA ASN A 193 14.60 -14.38 11.95
C ASN A 193 13.66 -15.58 11.83
N PHE A 194 12.38 -15.40 12.10
CA PHE A 194 11.36 -16.43 11.93
C PHE A 194 11.20 -16.84 10.46
N ILE A 195 11.13 -15.87 9.55
CA ILE A 195 11.07 -16.13 8.11
C ILE A 195 12.33 -16.90 7.68
N MET A 196 13.52 -16.46 8.09
CA MET A 196 14.77 -17.10 7.74
C MET A 196 14.92 -18.50 8.33
N GLY A 197 14.36 -18.76 9.51
CA GLY A 197 14.31 -20.09 10.10
C GLY A 197 13.48 -21.09 9.27
N GLY A 198 12.47 -20.58 8.54
CA GLY A 198 11.60 -21.39 7.67
C GLY A 198 12.12 -21.60 6.25
N ILE A 199 12.73 -20.56 5.66
CA ILE A 199 13.10 -20.57 4.23
C ILE A 199 14.58 -20.32 3.96
N GLY A 200 15.36 -19.95 4.99
CA GLY A 200 16.79 -19.67 4.85
C GLY A 200 17.59 -20.90 4.45
N ALA A 201 18.53 -20.72 3.54
CA ALA A 201 19.48 -21.75 3.19
C ALA A 201 20.34 -22.10 4.43
N LYS A 202 20.46 -23.41 4.73
CA LYS A 202 21.37 -23.84 5.80
C LYS A 202 22.81 -23.52 5.38
N LYS A 203 23.53 -22.77 6.21
CA LYS A 203 24.98 -22.65 6.04
C LYS A 203 25.60 -24.03 6.33
N ASN A 204 26.18 -24.64 5.30
CA ASN A 204 27.06 -25.82 5.48
C ASN A 204 28.33 -25.39 6.20
#